data_5fbce7c30f7c86871d3086c2ee075a7b
#
_entry.id   5fbce7c30f7c86871d3086c2ee075a7b
#
_cell.length_a   1.000
_cell.length_b   1.000
_cell.length_c   1.000
_cell.angle_alpha   90.00
_cell.angle_beta   90.00
_cell.angle_gamma   90.00
#
_symmetry.space_group_name_H-M   'P 1'
#
loop_
_entity.id
_entity.type
_entity.pdbx_description
1 polymer ?
#
loop_
_entity_poly.entity_id
_entity_poly.type
_entity_poly.pdbx_seq_one_letter_code
_entity_poly.pdbx_strand_id
1 'polypeptide(L)'
;MTGGTSAPSPLPVIGPYVPWLPSPALPEPVAAAGLAGARVAVKDVIDLAGAPTGNGHPLLLAEAATASRHASCVSRVLDAGGVTAGKAHTDELAYSLGGTNAHYGAPANPAAPGRLTGGSSSGTAAAVAGRLADVGLGTDTAGSIRVPASYCGLYGLRPTHARADLTGISPLAPSFDTPGLLTRTLPLMRDAAAALLAGTESGDLATRRLLAPADLWSLAAPDVRAALSPALARLAAGLGVEPDRTSLFDDRAPVPHAAARDAFTTVQAAEVWRAHGRWITRARPEFGPNVAARLRMAGRVGRDREESARACAAAVARWLGEHLAGAVLAIPATPTPAPAYGEPGTGVREALLGLTCLAGLGGLPALTVPGPRAGGLPVGICLLSAPGGDEQLLVAGAFAEAASGGG
;
A
#
# COMPACT_ATOMS: atom_id res chain seq x y z
N MET A 1 31.30 26.19 23.41
CA MET A 1 29.87 25.88 23.69
C MET A 1 29.46 24.86 22.66
N THR A 2 29.49 23.57 23.05
CA THR A 2 29.12 22.45 22.21
C THR A 2 27.61 22.29 22.31
N GLY A 3 26.91 22.75 21.28
CA GLY A 3 25.46 22.52 21.15
C GLY A 3 25.18 21.05 20.92
N GLY A 4 24.82 20.32 21.98
CA GLY A 4 24.32 18.98 21.90
C GLY A 4 22.97 18.99 21.20
N THR A 5 22.92 18.51 19.96
CA THR A 5 21.65 18.15 19.31
C THR A 5 21.10 16.94 20.03
N SER A 6 20.19 17.15 20.98
CA SER A 6 19.41 16.05 21.57
C SER A 6 18.72 15.29 20.45
N ALA A 7 18.87 13.98 20.40
CA ALA A 7 18.10 13.13 19.49
C ALA A 7 16.61 13.44 19.71
N PRO A 8 15.80 13.58 18.65
CA PRO A 8 14.37 13.82 18.81
C PRO A 8 13.74 12.70 19.62
N SER A 9 12.89 13.06 20.57
CA SER A 9 12.14 12.08 21.38
C SER A 9 11.41 11.11 20.44
N PRO A 10 11.39 9.82 20.75
CA PRO A 10 10.69 8.85 19.92
C PRO A 10 9.19 9.21 19.85
N LEU A 11 8.60 9.09 18.66
CA LEU A 11 7.17 9.32 18.48
C LEU A 11 6.35 8.38 19.36
N PRO A 12 5.22 8.83 19.92
CA PRO A 12 4.37 7.97 20.77
C PRO A 12 3.81 6.79 19.95
N VAL A 13 3.73 5.63 20.58
CA VAL A 13 3.00 4.48 20.07
C VAL A 13 1.52 4.66 20.40
N ILE A 14 0.65 4.56 19.40
CA ILE A 14 -0.77 4.84 19.51
C ILE A 14 -1.64 3.67 19.06
N GLY A 15 -2.93 3.73 19.40
CA GLY A 15 -3.93 2.83 18.82
C GLY A 15 -4.15 3.06 17.33
N PRO A 16 -4.87 2.16 16.63
CA PRO A 16 -5.03 2.24 15.18
C PRO A 16 -6.03 3.31 14.72
N TYR A 17 -6.98 3.68 15.57
CA TYR A 17 -8.06 4.61 15.22
C TYR A 17 -7.78 6.04 15.65
N VAL A 18 -8.35 6.97 14.88
CA VAL A 18 -8.25 8.41 15.17
C VAL A 18 -9.04 8.75 16.43
N PRO A 19 -8.49 9.60 17.34
CA PRO A 19 -9.10 9.84 18.65
C PRO A 19 -10.32 10.78 18.63
N TRP A 20 -10.55 11.51 17.52
CA TRP A 20 -11.65 12.48 17.40
C TRP A 20 -12.98 11.88 16.93
N LEU A 21 -13.03 10.59 16.67
CA LEU A 21 -14.27 9.86 16.44
C LEU A 21 -14.48 8.85 17.56
N PRO A 22 -15.68 8.79 18.15
CA PRO A 22 -16.00 7.72 19.08
C PRO A 22 -15.89 6.38 18.36
N SER A 23 -15.22 5.42 18.97
CA SER A 23 -15.24 4.05 18.48
C SER A 23 -16.68 3.54 18.54
N PRO A 24 -17.30 3.11 17.43
CA PRO A 24 -18.62 2.52 17.49
C PRO A 24 -18.56 1.24 18.35
N ALA A 25 -19.69 0.88 18.96
CA ALA A 25 -19.85 -0.44 19.54
C ALA A 25 -19.66 -1.46 18.41
N LEU A 26 -18.53 -2.15 18.39
CA LEU A 26 -18.22 -3.10 17.34
C LEU A 26 -19.00 -4.39 17.56
N PRO A 27 -19.60 -4.97 16.51
CA PRO A 27 -20.12 -6.32 16.58
C PRO A 27 -18.98 -7.31 16.88
N GLU A 28 -19.32 -8.46 17.42
CA GLU A 28 -18.36 -9.54 17.61
C GLU A 28 -17.68 -9.89 16.27
N PRO A 29 -16.40 -10.32 16.28
CA PRO A 29 -15.68 -10.70 15.08
C PRO A 29 -16.45 -11.79 14.34
N VAL A 30 -16.78 -11.54 13.07
CA VAL A 30 -17.50 -12.55 12.28
C VAL A 30 -16.48 -13.53 11.72
N ALA A 31 -16.64 -14.81 12.05
CA ALA A 31 -16.02 -15.92 11.33
C ALA A 31 -16.93 -16.25 10.13
N ALA A 32 -17.03 -15.34 9.14
CA ALA A 32 -18.02 -15.48 8.10
C ALA A 32 -17.40 -15.71 6.73
N ALA A 33 -18.07 -16.51 5.94
CA ALA A 33 -18.02 -16.40 4.49
C ALA A 33 -18.78 -15.12 4.09
N GLY A 34 -18.15 -14.28 3.28
CA GLY A 34 -18.74 -13.01 2.84
C GLY A 34 -18.42 -11.81 3.76
N LEU A 35 -19.00 -10.65 3.42
CA LEU A 35 -18.81 -9.39 4.14
C LEU A 35 -19.88 -9.10 5.20
N ALA A 36 -20.87 -9.96 5.37
CA ALA A 36 -21.97 -9.73 6.31
C ALA A 36 -21.45 -9.58 7.74
N GLY A 37 -21.58 -8.36 8.29
CA GLY A 37 -21.10 -8.02 9.63
C GLY A 37 -19.57 -7.82 9.73
N ALA A 38 -18.80 -7.92 8.64
CA ALA A 38 -17.38 -7.69 8.64
C ALA A 38 -17.06 -6.24 9.07
N ARG A 39 -16.20 -6.08 10.05
CA ARG A 39 -15.80 -4.76 10.59
C ARG A 39 -14.78 -4.11 9.66
N VAL A 40 -15.10 -2.89 9.22
CA VAL A 40 -14.34 -2.15 8.21
C VAL A 40 -13.63 -0.96 8.85
N ALA A 41 -12.29 -0.98 8.87
CA ALA A 41 -11.47 0.18 9.22
C ALA A 41 -11.25 1.05 7.98
N VAL A 42 -11.53 2.35 8.07
CA VAL A 42 -11.46 3.28 6.93
C VAL A 42 -10.30 4.27 7.15
N LYS A 43 -9.34 4.30 6.25
CA LYS A 43 -8.18 5.22 6.32
C LYS A 43 -8.62 6.68 6.32
N ASP A 44 -7.95 7.54 7.10
CA ASP A 44 -8.29 8.95 7.27
C ASP A 44 -7.88 9.86 6.08
N VAL A 45 -7.99 9.34 4.87
CA VAL A 45 -8.02 10.07 3.59
C VAL A 45 -9.27 9.74 2.79
N ILE A 46 -10.16 8.88 3.34
CA ILE A 46 -11.36 8.36 2.70
C ILE A 46 -12.56 8.88 3.47
N ASP A 47 -13.53 9.46 2.78
CA ASP A 47 -14.71 10.02 3.38
C ASP A 47 -15.64 8.95 3.96
N LEU A 48 -15.99 9.16 5.22
CA LEU A 48 -17.01 8.40 5.94
C LEU A 48 -18.14 9.37 6.28
N ALA A 49 -19.36 9.12 5.82
CA ALA A 49 -20.50 9.99 6.10
C ALA A 49 -20.66 10.22 7.61
N GLY A 50 -20.90 11.46 7.99
CA GLY A 50 -21.01 11.87 9.38
C GLY A 50 -19.68 12.15 10.09
N ALA A 51 -18.53 12.02 9.38
CA ALA A 51 -17.20 12.25 9.96
C ALA A 51 -16.35 13.20 9.10
N PRO A 52 -15.46 14.00 9.69
CA PRO A 52 -14.45 14.77 8.94
C PRO A 52 -13.34 13.87 8.45
N THR A 53 -12.61 14.29 7.40
CA THR A 53 -11.42 13.63 6.87
C THR A 53 -10.19 14.49 7.12
N GLY A 54 -9.32 14.06 8.03
CA GLY A 54 -8.19 14.85 8.53
C GLY A 54 -6.90 14.70 7.75
N ASN A 55 -6.79 13.73 6.83
CA ASN A 55 -5.59 13.46 6.01
C ASN A 55 -4.30 13.31 6.84
N GLY A 56 -4.41 12.83 8.07
CA GLY A 56 -3.28 12.68 8.99
C GLY A 56 -2.69 14.01 9.47
N HIS A 57 -3.43 15.13 9.40
CA HIS A 57 -2.90 16.44 9.80
C HIS A 57 -3.94 17.27 10.58
N PRO A 58 -3.59 17.79 11.81
CA PRO A 58 -4.55 18.46 12.68
C PRO A 58 -5.15 19.74 12.09
N LEU A 59 -4.40 20.51 11.30
CA LEU A 59 -4.95 21.70 10.64
C LEU A 59 -5.93 21.33 9.52
N LEU A 60 -5.69 20.25 8.77
CA LEU A 60 -6.67 19.79 7.79
C LEU A 60 -7.93 19.30 8.47
N LEU A 61 -7.79 18.57 9.57
CA LEU A 61 -8.92 18.14 10.38
C LEU A 61 -9.76 19.33 10.87
N ALA A 62 -9.09 20.39 11.36
CA ALA A 62 -9.77 21.58 11.85
C ALA A 62 -10.52 22.37 10.75
N GLU A 63 -10.04 22.29 9.50
CA GLU A 63 -10.69 22.92 8.33
C GLU A 63 -11.68 21.96 7.63
N ALA A 64 -11.70 20.67 7.98
CA ALA A 64 -12.51 19.68 7.29
C ALA A 64 -14.00 19.82 7.60
N ALA A 65 -14.81 19.84 6.56
CA ALA A 65 -16.24 19.66 6.70
C ALA A 65 -16.57 18.18 7.00
N THR A 66 -17.66 17.97 7.75
CA THR A 66 -18.21 16.63 7.91
C THR A 66 -18.70 16.11 6.56
N ALA A 67 -18.26 14.94 6.16
CA ALA A 67 -18.65 14.32 4.90
C ALA A 67 -20.15 13.99 4.92
N SER A 68 -20.89 14.45 3.90
CA SER A 68 -22.33 14.20 3.75
C SER A 68 -22.64 12.82 3.17
N ARG A 69 -21.66 12.18 2.53
CA ARG A 69 -21.76 10.87 1.89
C ARG A 69 -20.50 10.05 2.15
N HIS A 70 -20.63 8.75 2.08
CA HIS A 70 -19.49 7.85 2.03
C HIS A 70 -18.73 8.02 0.72
N ALA A 71 -17.42 7.79 0.76
CA ALA A 71 -16.64 7.52 -0.44
C ALA A 71 -17.21 6.30 -1.18
N SER A 72 -17.08 6.27 -2.52
CA SER A 72 -17.59 5.17 -3.35
C SER A 72 -17.12 3.79 -2.87
N CYS A 73 -15.83 3.65 -2.55
CA CYS A 73 -15.25 2.40 -2.05
C CYS A 73 -15.85 1.97 -0.68
N VAL A 74 -16.20 2.93 0.17
CA VAL A 74 -16.85 2.65 1.47
C VAL A 74 -18.28 2.17 1.23
N SER A 75 -19.07 2.91 0.43
CA SER A 75 -20.44 2.50 0.09
C SER A 75 -20.50 1.08 -0.42
N ARG A 76 -19.65 0.72 -1.39
CA ARG A 76 -19.62 -0.63 -1.97
C ARG A 76 -19.40 -1.74 -0.94
N VAL A 77 -18.45 -1.54 -0.01
CA VAL A 77 -18.15 -2.55 1.03
C VAL A 77 -19.27 -2.63 2.06
N LEU A 78 -19.90 -1.50 2.41
CA LEU A 78 -21.04 -1.48 3.33
C LEU A 78 -22.31 -2.08 2.69
N ASP A 79 -22.58 -1.79 1.42
CA ASP A 79 -23.71 -2.36 0.67
C ASP A 79 -23.57 -3.89 0.54
N ALA A 80 -22.34 -4.41 0.55
CA ALA A 80 -22.07 -5.85 0.59
C ALA A 80 -22.18 -6.47 2.00
N GLY A 81 -22.59 -5.69 3.01
CA GLY A 81 -22.85 -6.16 4.37
C GLY A 81 -21.78 -5.82 5.41
N GLY A 82 -20.72 -5.11 5.03
CA GLY A 82 -19.72 -4.61 5.98
C GLY A 82 -20.29 -3.59 6.95
N VAL A 83 -19.67 -3.43 8.12
CA VAL A 83 -20.02 -2.42 9.12
C VAL A 83 -18.80 -1.60 9.49
N THR A 84 -18.92 -0.29 9.65
CA THR A 84 -17.80 0.58 9.95
C THR A 84 -17.24 0.34 11.36
N ALA A 85 -15.94 0.12 11.47
CA ALA A 85 -15.21 0.05 12.73
C ALA A 85 -14.63 1.41 13.17
N GLY A 86 -14.55 2.37 12.24
CA GLY A 86 -14.05 3.71 12.50
C GLY A 86 -13.01 4.17 11.47
N LYS A 87 -12.57 5.43 11.61
CA LYS A 87 -11.47 5.97 10.81
C LYS A 87 -10.12 5.64 11.45
N ALA A 88 -9.19 5.23 10.62
CA ALA A 88 -7.87 4.76 11.02
C ALA A 88 -6.78 5.77 10.65
N HIS A 89 -5.76 5.87 11.49
CA HIS A 89 -4.61 6.73 11.27
C HIS A 89 -3.93 6.51 9.91
N THR A 90 -3.37 7.58 9.38
CA THR A 90 -2.54 7.61 8.18
C THR A 90 -1.30 8.46 8.42
N ASP A 91 -0.27 8.23 7.64
CA ASP A 91 0.88 9.14 7.57
C ASP A 91 0.41 10.50 7.03
N GLU A 92 1.14 11.58 7.34
CA GLU A 92 0.78 12.96 6.95
C GLU A 92 0.54 13.06 5.43
N LEU A 93 -0.66 13.52 5.03
CA LEU A 93 -1.12 13.59 3.63
C LEU A 93 -1.02 12.25 2.87
N ALA A 94 -0.93 11.13 3.56
CA ALA A 94 -0.58 9.83 2.96
C ALA A 94 0.75 9.82 2.18
N TYR A 95 1.60 10.84 2.34
CA TYR A 95 2.83 11.04 1.55
C TYR A 95 4.06 10.42 2.21
N SER A 96 3.90 9.22 2.76
CA SER A 96 4.97 8.41 3.34
C SER A 96 4.66 6.91 3.18
N LEU A 97 5.67 6.06 3.39
CA LEU A 97 5.57 4.60 3.49
C LEU A 97 6.03 4.10 4.87
N GLY A 98 6.30 5.01 5.80
CA GLY A 98 6.94 4.69 7.07
C GLY A 98 5.99 4.17 8.13
N GLY A 99 4.73 4.58 8.10
CA GLY A 99 3.78 4.27 9.17
C GLY A 99 3.97 5.15 10.40
N THR A 100 4.44 6.38 10.20
CA THR A 100 4.66 7.37 11.26
C THR A 100 3.96 8.68 10.93
N ASN A 101 3.55 9.40 11.96
CA ASN A 101 2.94 10.71 11.85
C ASN A 101 3.50 11.63 12.93
N ALA A 102 4.02 12.80 12.56
CA ALA A 102 4.69 13.72 13.49
C ALA A 102 3.73 14.30 14.53
N HIS A 103 2.44 14.38 14.22
CA HIS A 103 1.42 14.94 15.11
C HIS A 103 0.76 13.90 16.02
N TYR A 104 0.59 12.66 15.51
CA TYR A 104 -0.19 11.65 16.20
C TYR A 104 0.66 10.49 16.72
N GLY A 105 1.84 10.26 16.15
CA GLY A 105 2.68 9.12 16.52
C GLY A 105 2.62 8.00 15.48
N ALA A 106 2.81 6.77 15.93
CA ALA A 106 2.81 5.59 15.07
C ALA A 106 1.92 4.49 15.66
N PRO A 107 1.00 3.90 14.87
CA PRO A 107 0.19 2.79 15.33
C PRO A 107 1.05 1.59 15.72
N ALA A 108 0.70 0.92 16.82
CA ALA A 108 1.34 -0.32 17.21
C ALA A 108 1.20 -1.38 16.12
N ASN A 109 2.26 -2.13 15.84
CA ASN A 109 2.22 -3.28 14.95
C ASN A 109 1.99 -4.57 15.75
N PRO A 110 0.77 -5.14 15.76
CA PRO A 110 0.49 -6.33 16.56
C PRO A 110 1.21 -7.59 16.08
N ALA A 111 1.57 -7.64 14.79
CA ALA A 111 2.29 -8.79 14.20
C ALA A 111 3.80 -8.74 14.44
N ALA A 112 4.34 -7.57 14.82
CA ALA A 112 5.74 -7.33 15.09
C ALA A 112 5.90 -6.24 16.19
N PRO A 113 5.72 -6.58 17.48
CA PRO A 113 5.85 -5.62 18.57
C PRO A 113 7.19 -4.87 18.54
N GLY A 114 7.15 -3.56 18.80
CA GLY A 114 8.34 -2.70 18.73
C GLY A 114 8.79 -2.32 17.31
N ARG A 115 8.03 -2.67 16.29
CA ARG A 115 8.30 -2.36 14.88
C ARG A 115 7.21 -1.48 14.28
N LEU A 116 7.56 -0.77 13.19
CA LEU A 116 6.61 0.06 12.43
C LEU A 116 5.61 -0.83 11.67
N THR A 117 4.42 -0.29 11.45
CA THR A 117 3.40 -0.93 10.60
C THR A 117 3.69 -0.78 9.11
N GLY A 118 4.59 0.13 8.74
CA GLY A 118 4.60 0.68 7.38
C GLY A 118 3.38 1.56 7.12
N GLY A 119 3.40 2.25 5.98
CA GLY A 119 2.39 3.25 5.63
C GLY A 119 2.16 3.38 4.13
N SER A 120 1.30 4.30 3.80
CA SER A 120 0.59 5.26 4.64
C SER A 120 -0.72 4.73 5.26
N SER A 121 -1.22 3.52 4.91
CA SER A 121 -2.39 2.90 5.55
C SER A 121 -2.02 2.23 6.87
N SER A 122 -1.29 2.95 7.73
CA SER A 122 -0.67 2.45 8.96
C SER A 122 -1.69 1.98 10.01
N GLY A 123 -2.66 2.84 10.36
CA GLY A 123 -3.71 2.50 11.31
C GLY A 123 -4.65 1.42 10.79
N THR A 124 -4.93 1.45 9.49
CA THR A 124 -5.79 0.44 8.84
C THR A 124 -5.16 -0.96 8.94
N ALA A 125 -3.86 -1.07 8.67
CA ALA A 125 -3.13 -2.34 8.81
C ALA A 125 -3.04 -2.79 10.27
N ALA A 126 -2.77 -1.85 11.20
CA ALA A 126 -2.75 -2.15 12.62
C ALA A 126 -4.10 -2.66 13.14
N ALA A 127 -5.22 -2.05 12.70
CA ALA A 127 -6.56 -2.49 13.08
C ALA A 127 -6.86 -3.91 12.62
N VAL A 128 -6.52 -4.24 11.36
CA VAL A 128 -6.75 -5.58 10.79
C VAL A 128 -5.83 -6.62 11.44
N ALA A 129 -4.54 -6.33 11.60
CA ALA A 129 -3.59 -7.22 12.25
C ALA A 129 -3.94 -7.47 13.72
N GLY A 130 -4.43 -6.43 14.41
CA GLY A 130 -4.87 -6.47 15.80
C GLY A 130 -6.28 -7.04 16.01
N ARG A 131 -6.95 -7.54 14.97
CA ARG A 131 -8.32 -8.08 15.03
C ARG A 131 -9.38 -7.07 15.51
N LEU A 132 -9.08 -5.78 15.41
CA LEU A 132 -10.03 -4.70 15.69
C LEU A 132 -10.89 -4.38 14.45
N ALA A 133 -10.47 -4.82 13.28
CA ALA A 133 -11.23 -4.83 12.05
C ALA A 133 -10.97 -6.14 11.29
N ASP A 134 -11.85 -6.47 10.37
CA ASP A 134 -11.74 -7.64 9.52
C ASP A 134 -11.26 -7.25 8.13
N VAL A 135 -11.73 -6.10 7.63
CA VAL A 135 -11.35 -5.48 6.36
C VAL A 135 -10.77 -4.09 6.63
N GLY A 136 -9.67 -3.76 5.99
CA GLY A 136 -9.10 -2.44 5.95
C GLY A 136 -9.31 -1.80 4.58
N LEU A 137 -9.98 -0.64 4.53
CA LEU A 137 -10.03 0.23 3.35
C LEU A 137 -8.93 1.28 3.47
N GLY A 138 -7.97 1.23 2.56
CA GLY A 138 -6.88 2.18 2.45
C GLY A 138 -6.69 2.68 1.02
N THR A 139 -5.52 3.27 0.75
CA THR A 139 -5.12 3.75 -0.59
C THR A 139 -3.71 3.29 -0.90
N ASP A 140 -3.42 3.04 -2.17
CA ASP A 140 -2.07 2.71 -2.64
C ASP A 140 -1.70 3.60 -3.84
N THR A 141 -0.76 4.51 -3.61
CA THR A 141 -0.12 5.32 -4.65
C THR A 141 1.26 4.76 -4.98
N ALA A 142 2.07 4.56 -3.94
CA ALA A 142 3.46 4.15 -4.01
C ALA A 142 3.77 2.87 -3.22
N GLY A 143 2.75 2.08 -2.83
CA GLY A 143 2.88 0.91 -1.99
C GLY A 143 2.16 1.01 -0.64
N SER A 144 1.27 2.01 -0.48
CA SER A 144 0.64 2.30 0.81
C SER A 144 -0.40 1.27 1.28
N ILE A 145 -0.66 0.22 0.53
CA ILE A 145 -1.35 -1.02 0.92
C ILE A 145 -0.34 -2.15 1.06
N ARG A 146 0.53 -2.31 0.06
CA ARG A 146 1.46 -3.45 -0.07
C ARG A 146 2.52 -3.48 1.02
N VAL A 147 3.09 -2.31 1.36
CA VAL A 147 4.10 -2.18 2.42
C VAL A 147 3.52 -2.54 3.79
N PRO A 148 2.42 -1.91 4.26
CA PRO A 148 1.84 -2.29 5.54
C PRO A 148 1.29 -3.72 5.55
N ALA A 149 0.80 -4.26 4.43
CA ALA A 149 0.43 -5.67 4.33
C ALA A 149 1.62 -6.58 4.64
N SER A 150 2.79 -6.33 4.02
CA SER A 150 4.02 -7.10 4.27
C SER A 150 4.47 -7.02 5.73
N TYR A 151 4.54 -5.81 6.30
CA TYR A 151 5.04 -5.58 7.65
C TYR A 151 4.11 -6.07 8.76
N CYS A 152 2.81 -6.15 8.47
CA CYS A 152 1.79 -6.62 9.41
C CYS A 152 1.32 -8.06 9.15
N GLY A 153 1.91 -8.78 8.19
CA GLY A 153 1.55 -10.17 7.87
C GLY A 153 0.11 -10.30 7.36
N LEU A 154 -0.31 -9.40 6.48
CA LEU A 154 -1.64 -9.32 5.92
C LEU A 154 -1.64 -9.57 4.41
N TYR A 155 -2.79 -9.95 3.87
CA TYR A 155 -3.08 -9.78 2.45
C TYR A 155 -3.35 -8.31 2.18
N GLY A 156 -2.78 -7.79 1.06
CA GLY A 156 -2.99 -6.41 0.64
C GLY A 156 -3.21 -6.32 -0.86
N LEU A 157 -4.40 -5.85 -1.28
CA LEU A 157 -4.75 -5.70 -2.70
C LEU A 157 -4.73 -4.22 -3.10
N ARG A 158 -3.90 -3.90 -4.08
CA ARG A 158 -4.02 -2.72 -4.91
C ARG A 158 -4.71 -3.14 -6.21
N PRO A 159 -5.90 -2.63 -6.53
CA PRO A 159 -6.54 -2.91 -7.82
C PRO A 159 -5.81 -2.30 -9.01
N THR A 160 -6.17 -2.74 -10.21
CA THR A 160 -5.86 -2.04 -11.46
C THR A 160 -6.27 -0.57 -11.33
N HIS A 161 -5.38 0.34 -11.77
CA HIS A 161 -5.66 1.79 -11.74
C HIS A 161 -6.96 2.10 -12.50
N ALA A 162 -7.76 3.01 -11.94
CA ALA A 162 -9.07 3.42 -12.43
C ALA A 162 -10.17 2.34 -12.45
N ARG A 163 -9.90 1.10 -11.99
CA ARG A 163 -10.92 0.05 -11.88
C ARG A 163 -11.87 0.27 -10.69
N ALA A 164 -11.41 0.93 -9.64
CA ALA A 164 -12.22 1.33 -8.51
C ALA A 164 -12.29 2.87 -8.44
N ASP A 165 -13.49 3.40 -8.20
CA ASP A 165 -13.77 4.83 -8.18
C ASP A 165 -13.10 5.53 -6.98
N LEU A 166 -12.49 6.68 -7.24
CA LEU A 166 -11.80 7.53 -6.25
C LEU A 166 -12.70 8.60 -5.61
N THR A 167 -14.00 8.66 -5.95
CA THR A 167 -14.93 9.64 -5.38
C THR A 167 -14.97 9.54 -3.85
N GLY A 168 -14.73 10.67 -3.18
CA GLY A 168 -14.65 10.76 -1.72
C GLY A 168 -13.30 10.34 -1.14
N ILE A 169 -12.24 10.26 -1.95
CA ILE A 169 -10.87 10.01 -1.50
C ILE A 169 -10.06 11.28 -1.75
N SER A 170 -9.35 11.75 -0.71
CA SER A 170 -8.41 12.86 -0.85
C SER A 170 -7.26 12.49 -1.78
N PRO A 171 -7.02 13.26 -2.85
CA PRO A 171 -6.00 12.91 -3.84
C PRO A 171 -4.59 13.09 -3.28
N LEU A 172 -3.68 12.16 -3.61
CA LEU A 172 -2.24 12.32 -3.44
C LEU A 172 -1.55 12.52 -4.79
N ALA A 173 -1.68 11.53 -5.68
CA ALA A 173 -1.20 11.59 -7.04
C ALA A 173 -2.16 10.81 -7.95
N PRO A 174 -3.17 11.48 -8.54
CA PRO A 174 -4.25 10.83 -9.29
C PRO A 174 -3.82 9.88 -10.41
N SER A 175 -2.65 10.12 -11.00
CA SER A 175 -2.08 9.19 -12.00
C SER A 175 -1.73 7.81 -11.42
N PHE A 176 -1.64 7.67 -10.10
CA PHE A 176 -1.18 6.46 -9.44
C PHE A 176 -2.11 5.99 -8.31
N ASP A 177 -3.00 6.86 -7.82
CA ASP A 177 -3.87 6.58 -6.69
C ASP A 177 -4.87 5.46 -7.02
N THR A 178 -5.03 4.53 -6.08
CA THR A 178 -6.13 3.57 -6.08
C THR A 178 -6.64 3.40 -4.64
N PRO A 179 -7.94 3.12 -4.42
CA PRO A 179 -8.34 2.51 -3.18
C PRO A 179 -7.72 1.11 -3.09
N GLY A 180 -7.60 0.56 -1.90
CA GLY A 180 -7.06 -0.78 -1.72
C GLY A 180 -7.55 -1.43 -0.44
N LEU A 181 -7.31 -2.72 -0.33
CA LEU A 181 -7.85 -3.58 0.70
C LEU A 181 -6.75 -4.25 1.52
N LEU A 182 -7.02 -4.46 2.80
CA LEU A 182 -6.20 -5.25 3.72
C LEU A 182 -7.10 -6.26 4.43
N THR A 183 -6.68 -7.53 4.49
CA THR A 183 -7.38 -8.60 5.23
C THR A 183 -6.40 -9.60 5.83
N ARG A 184 -6.87 -10.41 6.80
CA ARG A 184 -6.06 -11.49 7.38
C ARG A 184 -6.09 -12.77 6.57
N THR A 185 -7.11 -12.97 5.73
CA THR A 185 -7.31 -14.21 4.99
C THR A 185 -7.62 -13.92 3.52
N LEU A 186 -7.21 -14.81 2.64
CA LEU A 186 -7.49 -14.70 1.21
C LEU A 186 -8.98 -14.86 0.85
N PRO A 187 -9.77 -15.75 1.48
CA PRO A 187 -11.21 -15.78 1.24
C PRO A 187 -11.88 -14.43 1.49
N LEU A 188 -11.60 -13.79 2.64
CA LEU A 188 -12.16 -12.45 2.93
C LEU A 188 -11.64 -11.38 1.97
N MET A 189 -10.38 -11.49 1.49
CA MET A 189 -9.86 -10.62 0.45
C MET A 189 -10.64 -10.75 -0.86
N ARG A 190 -11.01 -11.96 -1.26
CA ARG A 190 -11.84 -12.21 -2.46
C ARG A 190 -13.20 -11.57 -2.35
N ASP A 191 -13.87 -11.75 -1.20
CA ASP A 191 -15.20 -11.17 -0.95
C ASP A 191 -15.15 -9.63 -0.94
N ALA A 192 -14.14 -9.05 -0.28
CA ALA A 192 -13.93 -7.62 -0.24
C ALA A 192 -13.56 -7.03 -1.62
N ALA A 193 -12.76 -7.75 -2.41
CA ALA A 193 -12.43 -7.37 -3.77
C ALA A 193 -13.65 -7.43 -4.69
N ALA A 194 -14.49 -8.45 -4.58
CA ALA A 194 -15.73 -8.57 -5.33
C ALA A 194 -16.66 -7.37 -5.08
N ALA A 195 -16.78 -6.93 -3.82
CA ALA A 195 -17.54 -5.75 -3.46
C ALA A 195 -16.91 -4.46 -4.03
N LEU A 196 -15.60 -4.26 -3.81
CA LEU A 196 -14.89 -3.05 -4.24
C LEU A 196 -14.91 -2.88 -5.77
N LEU A 197 -14.75 -3.96 -6.53
CA LEU A 197 -14.60 -3.95 -7.98
C LEU A 197 -15.93 -4.10 -8.74
N ALA A 198 -17.07 -4.11 -8.03
CA ALA A 198 -18.41 -4.32 -8.60
C ALA A 198 -18.58 -5.67 -9.32
N GLY A 199 -18.18 -6.72 -8.64
CA GLY A 199 -18.15 -8.08 -9.16
C GLY A 199 -16.75 -8.45 -9.63
N THR A 200 -16.42 -9.70 -9.41
CA THR A 200 -15.21 -10.31 -9.97
C THR A 200 -15.70 -11.41 -10.88
N GLU A 201 -15.37 -11.33 -12.17
CA GLU A 201 -15.54 -12.49 -13.03
C GLU A 201 -14.56 -13.56 -12.57
N SER A 202 -14.96 -14.82 -12.57
CA SER A 202 -14.05 -15.94 -12.33
C SER A 202 -13.08 -15.99 -13.50
N GLY A 203 -11.95 -15.27 -13.37
CA GLY A 203 -10.91 -15.29 -14.37
C GLY A 203 -10.27 -16.67 -14.40
N ASP A 204 -10.35 -17.36 -15.52
CA ASP A 204 -9.44 -18.47 -15.78
C ASP A 204 -8.01 -17.99 -15.67
N LEU A 205 -7.18 -18.73 -14.94
CA LEU A 205 -5.77 -18.40 -14.81
C LEU A 205 -5.05 -18.67 -16.15
N ALA A 206 -5.20 -17.73 -17.08
CA ALA A 206 -4.52 -17.78 -18.38
C ALA A 206 -3.00 -17.50 -18.26
N THR A 207 -2.48 -17.51 -17.02
CA THR A 207 -1.07 -17.25 -16.74
C THR A 207 -0.21 -18.39 -17.22
N ARG A 208 0.66 -18.10 -18.19
CA ARG A 208 1.59 -19.06 -18.78
C ARG A 208 3.05 -18.77 -18.44
N ARG A 209 3.33 -17.71 -17.70
CA ARG A 209 4.67 -17.27 -17.35
C ARG A 209 4.70 -16.74 -15.92
N LEU A 210 5.73 -17.14 -15.18
CA LEU A 210 6.04 -16.59 -13.85
C LEU A 210 7.37 -15.85 -13.93
N LEU A 211 7.34 -14.53 -13.73
CA LEU A 211 8.54 -13.71 -13.71
C LEU A 211 8.97 -13.49 -12.24
N ALA A 212 10.22 -13.77 -11.95
CA ALA A 212 10.83 -13.52 -10.64
C ALA A 212 12.21 -12.87 -10.83
N PRO A 213 12.28 -11.65 -11.40
CA PRO A 213 13.48 -11.04 -11.93
C PRO A 213 14.58 -10.86 -10.88
N ALA A 214 15.80 -11.24 -11.21
CA ALA A 214 16.95 -11.21 -10.30
C ALA A 214 17.29 -9.78 -9.84
N ASP A 215 17.16 -8.78 -10.70
CA ASP A 215 17.39 -7.38 -10.40
C ASP A 215 16.43 -6.86 -9.31
N LEU A 216 15.14 -7.17 -9.40
CA LEU A 216 14.15 -6.77 -8.38
C LEU A 216 14.29 -7.57 -7.10
N TRP A 217 14.57 -8.88 -7.19
CA TRP A 217 14.81 -9.69 -6.00
C TRP A 217 16.07 -9.25 -5.25
N SER A 218 17.10 -8.77 -5.95
CA SER A 218 18.34 -8.27 -5.33
C SER A 218 18.15 -7.03 -4.47
N LEU A 219 17.04 -6.29 -4.64
CA LEU A 219 16.70 -5.13 -3.79
C LEU A 219 16.31 -5.54 -2.36
N ALA A 220 15.93 -6.80 -2.16
CA ALA A 220 15.59 -7.31 -0.85
C ALA A 220 16.80 -7.94 -0.13
N ALA A 221 16.82 -7.81 1.19
CA ALA A 221 17.82 -8.40 2.04
C ALA A 221 17.89 -9.94 1.88
N PRO A 222 19.06 -10.56 2.09
CA PRO A 222 19.22 -12.01 1.89
C PRO A 222 18.25 -12.87 2.70
N ASP A 223 17.95 -12.49 3.93
CA ASP A 223 17.01 -13.19 4.82
C ASP A 223 15.56 -13.09 4.32
N VAL A 224 15.15 -11.94 3.76
CA VAL A 224 13.84 -11.77 3.11
C VAL A 224 13.74 -12.66 1.86
N ARG A 225 14.78 -12.67 1.01
CA ARG A 225 14.80 -13.53 -0.18
C ARG A 225 14.71 -15.00 0.21
N ALA A 226 15.47 -15.43 1.21
CA ALA A 226 15.45 -16.80 1.71
C ALA A 226 14.07 -17.18 2.26
N ALA A 227 13.45 -16.30 3.06
CA ALA A 227 12.10 -16.52 3.60
C ALA A 227 11.03 -16.62 2.52
N LEU A 228 11.12 -15.83 1.43
CA LEU A 228 10.12 -15.83 0.37
C LEU A 228 10.31 -16.91 -0.71
N SER A 229 11.48 -17.55 -0.78
CA SER A 229 11.75 -18.60 -1.77
C SER A 229 10.77 -19.77 -1.72
N PRO A 230 10.29 -20.27 -0.57
CA PRO A 230 9.26 -21.32 -0.53
C PRO A 230 7.91 -20.87 -1.07
N ALA A 231 7.52 -19.60 -0.87
CA ALA A 231 6.27 -19.07 -1.43
C ALA A 231 6.34 -18.98 -2.95
N LEU A 232 7.48 -18.56 -3.49
CA LEU A 232 7.71 -18.54 -4.94
C LEU A 232 7.71 -19.95 -5.52
N ALA A 233 8.31 -20.94 -4.84
CA ALA A 233 8.31 -22.33 -5.30
C ALA A 233 6.88 -22.93 -5.32
N ARG A 234 6.07 -22.65 -4.30
CA ARG A 234 4.64 -23.06 -4.29
C ARG A 234 3.85 -22.40 -5.41
N LEU A 235 4.07 -21.10 -5.64
CA LEU A 235 3.43 -20.40 -6.76
C LEU A 235 3.81 -21.02 -8.10
N ALA A 236 5.09 -21.32 -8.32
CA ALA A 236 5.59 -21.98 -9.53
C ALA A 236 4.93 -23.35 -9.74
N ALA A 237 4.90 -24.17 -8.70
CA ALA A 237 4.26 -25.50 -8.73
C ALA A 237 2.75 -25.38 -9.01
N GLY A 238 2.04 -24.45 -8.36
CA GLY A 238 0.61 -24.22 -8.58
C GLY A 238 0.26 -23.73 -9.99
N LEU A 239 1.16 -22.96 -10.60
CA LEU A 239 1.05 -22.49 -11.98
C LEU A 239 1.55 -23.51 -13.01
N GLY A 240 2.30 -24.55 -12.58
CA GLY A 240 2.92 -25.52 -13.48
C GLY A 240 4.01 -24.94 -14.38
N VAL A 241 4.73 -23.91 -13.91
CA VAL A 241 5.76 -23.20 -14.68
C VAL A 241 7.01 -22.93 -13.84
N GLU A 242 8.17 -22.87 -14.47
CA GLU A 242 9.41 -22.45 -13.81
C GLU A 242 9.50 -20.92 -13.75
N PRO A 243 10.03 -20.35 -12.65
CA PRO A 243 10.21 -18.92 -12.53
C PRO A 243 11.32 -18.39 -13.45
N ASP A 244 10.98 -17.47 -14.35
CA ASP A 244 11.97 -16.72 -15.14
C ASP A 244 12.68 -15.71 -14.23
N ARG A 245 14.02 -15.86 -14.12
CA ARG A 245 14.90 -15.02 -13.30
C ARG A 245 15.61 -13.93 -14.08
N THR A 246 15.34 -13.82 -15.37
CA THR A 246 15.92 -12.76 -16.21
C THR A 246 15.58 -11.40 -15.62
N SER A 247 16.54 -10.48 -15.61
CA SER A 247 16.33 -9.11 -15.14
C SER A 247 15.19 -8.45 -15.88
N LEU A 248 14.29 -7.79 -15.13
CA LEU A 248 13.18 -7.07 -15.73
C LEU A 248 13.69 -5.83 -16.49
N PHE A 249 14.60 -5.09 -15.89
CA PHE A 249 15.21 -3.91 -16.52
C PHE A 249 16.54 -4.26 -17.19
N ASP A 250 16.47 -5.13 -18.20
CA ASP A 250 17.58 -5.44 -19.10
C ASP A 250 17.69 -4.44 -20.28
N ASP A 251 18.54 -4.74 -21.26
CA ASP A 251 18.77 -3.87 -22.43
C ASP A 251 17.53 -3.61 -23.30
N ARG A 252 16.45 -4.36 -23.10
CA ARG A 252 15.15 -4.18 -23.80
C ARG A 252 14.23 -3.19 -23.08
N ALA A 253 14.51 -2.88 -21.83
CA ALA A 253 13.72 -1.91 -21.10
C ALA A 253 13.91 -0.49 -21.68
N PRO A 254 12.83 0.33 -21.73
CA PRO A 254 12.89 1.65 -22.36
C PRO A 254 13.83 2.61 -21.62
N VAL A 255 14.06 2.37 -20.33
CA VAL A 255 14.96 3.14 -19.47
C VAL A 255 15.49 2.24 -18.35
N PRO A 256 16.63 2.59 -17.73
CA PRO A 256 17.09 1.91 -16.52
C PRO A 256 16.08 2.03 -15.37
N HIS A 257 16.02 1.03 -14.49
CA HIS A 257 15.12 0.98 -13.34
C HIS A 257 15.16 2.26 -12.46
N ALA A 258 16.37 2.80 -12.23
CA ALA A 258 16.53 4.05 -11.48
C ALA A 258 15.84 5.25 -12.14
N ALA A 259 15.86 5.33 -13.49
CA ALA A 259 15.17 6.39 -14.23
C ALA A 259 13.65 6.21 -14.20
N ALA A 260 13.15 4.97 -14.28
CA ALA A 260 11.73 4.67 -14.10
C ALA A 260 11.24 5.11 -12.70
N ARG A 261 11.99 4.81 -11.64
CA ARG A 261 11.71 5.25 -10.27
C ARG A 261 11.77 6.77 -10.12
N ASP A 262 12.74 7.45 -10.74
CA ASP A 262 12.80 8.93 -10.72
C ASP A 262 11.61 9.56 -11.45
N ALA A 263 11.21 9.01 -12.59
CA ALA A 263 10.01 9.44 -13.31
C ALA A 263 8.75 9.31 -12.43
N PHE A 264 8.57 8.15 -11.77
CA PHE A 264 7.48 7.94 -10.83
C PHE A 264 7.47 9.00 -9.72
N THR A 265 8.61 9.20 -9.05
CA THR A 265 8.70 10.14 -7.92
C THR A 265 8.51 11.58 -8.36
N THR A 266 8.95 11.95 -9.56
CA THR A 266 8.78 13.30 -10.12
C THR A 266 7.32 13.58 -10.47
N VAL A 267 6.62 12.65 -11.15
CA VAL A 267 5.20 12.79 -11.44
C VAL A 267 4.38 12.85 -10.15
N GLN A 268 4.66 11.94 -9.20
CA GLN A 268 4.00 11.95 -7.89
C GLN A 268 4.18 13.29 -7.19
N ALA A 269 5.41 13.83 -7.14
CA ALA A 269 5.72 15.09 -6.49
C ALA A 269 4.95 16.27 -7.12
N ALA A 270 4.91 16.35 -8.46
CA ALA A 270 4.17 17.38 -9.18
C ALA A 270 2.67 17.32 -8.86
N GLU A 271 2.09 16.13 -8.79
CA GLU A 271 0.68 15.95 -8.48
C GLU A 271 0.34 16.23 -7.03
N VAL A 272 1.17 15.80 -6.09
CA VAL A 272 1.05 16.17 -4.66
C VAL A 272 1.06 17.69 -4.48
N TRP A 273 1.96 18.39 -5.16
CA TRP A 273 2.01 19.84 -5.08
C TRP A 273 0.78 20.50 -5.70
N ARG A 274 0.27 19.96 -6.78
CA ARG A 274 -0.99 20.41 -7.41
C ARG A 274 -2.20 20.21 -6.50
N ALA A 275 -2.24 19.11 -5.78
CA ALA A 275 -3.33 18.80 -4.85
C ALA A 275 -3.26 19.66 -3.57
N HIS A 276 -2.10 19.80 -2.97
CA HIS A 276 -1.95 20.34 -1.61
C HIS A 276 -1.18 21.65 -1.54
N GLY A 277 -0.43 22.05 -2.58
CA GLY A 277 0.49 23.19 -2.56
C GLY A 277 -0.19 24.52 -2.23
N ARG A 278 -1.43 24.75 -2.70
CA ARG A 278 -2.19 25.97 -2.38
C ARG A 278 -2.49 26.06 -0.88
N TRP A 279 -2.94 24.96 -0.28
CA TRP A 279 -3.19 24.89 1.15
C TRP A 279 -1.91 25.03 1.96
N ILE A 280 -0.84 24.32 1.58
CA ILE A 280 0.47 24.38 2.25
C ILE A 280 1.02 25.81 2.24
N THR A 281 0.91 26.52 1.11
CA THR A 281 1.40 27.91 0.98
C THR A 281 0.59 28.88 1.85
N ARG A 282 -0.73 28.68 1.94
CA ARG A 282 -1.63 29.50 2.75
C ARG A 282 -1.48 29.24 4.25
N ALA A 283 -1.62 27.97 4.64
CA ALA A 283 -1.71 27.58 6.05
C ALA A 283 -0.35 27.42 6.73
N ARG A 284 0.74 27.25 5.94
CA ARG A 284 2.12 27.01 6.43
C ARG A 284 2.19 25.96 7.52
N PRO A 285 1.61 24.77 7.28
CA PRO A 285 1.55 23.71 8.28
C PRO A 285 2.94 23.19 8.63
N GLU A 286 3.10 22.71 9.84
CA GLU A 286 4.28 21.96 10.25
C GLU A 286 4.10 20.49 9.85
N PHE A 287 5.14 19.89 9.27
CA PHE A 287 5.21 18.48 8.91
C PHE A 287 6.43 17.83 9.53
N GLY A 288 6.36 16.55 9.73
CA GLY A 288 7.54 15.76 10.08
C GLY A 288 8.67 15.92 9.06
N PRO A 289 9.94 15.84 9.49
CA PRO A 289 11.10 16.22 8.66
C PRO A 289 11.12 15.57 7.27
N ASN A 290 10.76 14.30 7.19
CA ASN A 290 10.75 13.52 5.95
C ASN A 290 9.64 13.97 4.98
N VAL A 291 8.43 14.26 5.50
CA VAL A 291 7.32 14.75 4.68
C VAL A 291 7.60 16.19 4.24
N ALA A 292 8.07 17.03 5.15
CA ALA A 292 8.46 18.41 4.84
C ALA A 292 9.52 18.47 3.73
N ALA A 293 10.55 17.61 3.78
CA ALA A 293 11.58 17.57 2.74
C ALA A 293 10.99 17.22 1.36
N ARG A 294 10.13 16.20 1.30
CA ARG A 294 9.45 15.79 0.06
C ARG A 294 8.53 16.87 -0.49
N LEU A 295 7.78 17.56 0.37
CA LEU A 295 6.91 18.67 -0.05
C LEU A 295 7.71 19.86 -0.57
N ARG A 296 8.87 20.18 0.04
CA ARG A 296 9.78 21.20 -0.51
C ARG A 296 10.32 20.82 -1.90
N MET A 297 10.64 19.54 -2.13
CA MET A 297 11.05 19.06 -3.45
C MET A 297 9.87 19.13 -4.44
N ALA A 298 8.69 18.74 -4.01
CA ALA A 298 7.47 18.75 -4.82
C ALA A 298 7.17 20.17 -5.34
N GLY A 299 7.29 21.19 -4.49
CA GLY A 299 7.10 22.60 -4.88
C GLY A 299 8.16 23.15 -5.84
N ARG A 300 9.22 22.39 -6.13
CA ARG A 300 10.30 22.77 -7.06
C ARG A 300 10.26 22.02 -8.39
N VAL A 301 9.33 21.12 -8.59
CA VAL A 301 9.19 20.40 -9.86
C VAL A 301 8.73 21.37 -10.93
N GLY A 302 9.61 21.70 -11.88
CA GLY A 302 9.31 22.53 -13.03
C GLY A 302 8.55 21.74 -14.12
N ARG A 303 7.92 22.48 -15.01
CA ARG A 303 7.06 21.92 -16.08
C ARG A 303 7.84 20.97 -16.99
N ASP A 304 9.03 21.37 -17.47
CA ASP A 304 9.82 20.55 -18.39
C ASP A 304 10.25 19.22 -17.74
N ARG A 305 10.59 19.25 -16.43
CA ARG A 305 10.93 18.05 -15.70
C ARG A 305 9.72 17.14 -15.52
N GLU A 306 8.54 17.69 -15.23
CA GLU A 306 7.31 16.91 -15.16
C GLU A 306 6.96 16.29 -16.50
N GLU A 307 7.02 17.05 -17.61
CA GLU A 307 6.73 16.56 -18.96
C GLU A 307 7.67 15.42 -19.35
N SER A 308 8.96 15.56 -19.11
CA SER A 308 9.95 14.51 -19.35
C SER A 308 9.69 13.27 -18.51
N ALA A 309 9.34 13.43 -17.23
CA ALA A 309 9.02 12.33 -16.34
C ALA A 309 7.72 11.61 -16.76
N ARG A 310 6.70 12.33 -17.23
CA ARG A 310 5.47 11.73 -17.77
C ARG A 310 5.73 10.94 -19.05
N ALA A 311 6.56 11.45 -19.95
CA ALA A 311 6.95 10.72 -21.16
C ALA A 311 7.69 9.40 -20.83
N CYS A 312 8.61 9.46 -19.87
CA CYS A 312 9.31 8.28 -19.36
C CYS A 312 8.34 7.30 -18.71
N ALA A 313 7.44 7.77 -17.80
CA ALA A 313 6.44 6.93 -17.15
C ALA A 313 5.51 6.24 -18.18
N ALA A 314 5.08 6.95 -19.22
CA ALA A 314 4.25 6.38 -20.29
C ALA A 314 4.98 5.31 -21.11
N ALA A 315 6.29 5.48 -21.37
CA ALA A 315 7.10 4.46 -22.04
C ALA A 315 7.22 3.19 -21.18
N VAL A 316 7.48 3.36 -19.87
CA VAL A 316 7.55 2.24 -18.91
C VAL A 316 6.19 1.55 -18.77
N ALA A 317 5.09 2.30 -18.72
CA ALA A 317 3.73 1.75 -18.63
C ALA A 317 3.40 0.81 -19.79
N ARG A 318 3.67 1.26 -21.03
CA ARG A 318 3.45 0.42 -22.23
C ARG A 318 4.30 -0.85 -22.18
N TRP A 319 5.58 -0.68 -21.90
CA TRP A 319 6.51 -1.80 -21.82
C TRP A 319 6.12 -2.82 -20.74
N LEU A 320 5.72 -2.36 -19.55
CA LEU A 320 5.21 -3.26 -18.49
C LEU A 320 3.93 -3.97 -18.93
N GLY A 321 2.98 -3.28 -19.58
CA GLY A 321 1.76 -3.88 -20.09
C GLY A 321 2.03 -5.02 -21.10
N GLU A 322 2.95 -4.80 -22.03
CA GLU A 322 3.37 -5.80 -23.03
C GLU A 322 4.14 -6.97 -22.36
N HIS A 323 5.06 -6.66 -21.44
CA HIS A 323 5.91 -7.65 -20.79
C HIS A 323 5.14 -8.57 -19.84
N LEU A 324 4.11 -8.04 -19.18
CA LEU A 324 3.27 -8.76 -18.21
C LEU A 324 2.01 -9.39 -18.84
N ALA A 325 1.81 -9.24 -20.15
CA ALA A 325 0.71 -9.91 -20.83
C ALA A 325 0.83 -11.45 -20.67
N GLY A 326 -0.18 -12.08 -20.04
CA GLY A 326 -0.19 -13.52 -19.74
C GLY A 326 0.87 -13.97 -18.73
N ALA A 327 1.39 -13.06 -17.92
CA ALA A 327 2.38 -13.36 -16.89
C ALA A 327 1.94 -12.89 -15.50
N VAL A 328 2.47 -13.55 -14.47
CA VAL A 328 2.51 -13.05 -13.08
C VAL A 328 3.95 -12.67 -12.76
N LEU A 329 4.15 -11.44 -12.30
CA LEU A 329 5.40 -10.96 -11.75
C LEU A 329 5.36 -11.14 -10.24
N ALA A 330 6.28 -11.93 -9.67
CA ALA A 330 6.42 -12.20 -8.24
C ALA A 330 7.71 -11.59 -7.70
N ILE A 331 7.59 -10.64 -6.79
CA ILE A 331 8.72 -9.92 -6.18
C ILE A 331 8.55 -9.83 -4.66
N PRO A 332 9.60 -9.57 -3.88
CA PRO A 332 9.44 -9.18 -2.48
C PRO A 332 8.55 -7.92 -2.35
N ALA A 333 7.59 -7.91 -1.44
CA ALA A 333 6.74 -6.72 -1.22
C ALA A 333 7.52 -5.58 -0.56
N THR A 334 8.53 -5.92 0.23
CA THR A 334 9.40 -4.96 0.95
C THR A 334 10.85 -5.47 0.94
N PRO A 335 11.84 -4.56 0.97
CA PRO A 335 13.27 -4.95 0.94
C PRO A 335 13.76 -5.56 2.25
N THR A 336 13.13 -5.20 3.37
CA THR A 336 13.46 -5.66 4.72
C THR A 336 12.18 -6.00 5.47
N PRO A 337 12.24 -6.74 6.57
CA PRO A 337 11.15 -6.76 7.54
C PRO A 337 10.89 -5.36 8.10
N ALA A 338 9.81 -5.19 8.87
CA ALA A 338 9.42 -3.92 9.48
C ALA A 338 10.57 -3.30 10.29
N PRO A 339 10.95 -2.02 10.03
CA PRO A 339 11.95 -1.31 10.82
C PRO A 339 11.52 -1.14 12.28
N ALA A 340 12.48 -1.06 13.20
CA ALA A 340 12.19 -0.74 14.58
C ALA A 340 11.77 0.75 14.74
N TYR A 341 11.06 1.04 15.84
CA TYR A 341 10.79 2.43 16.21
C TYR A 341 12.09 3.20 16.43
N GLY A 342 12.17 4.40 15.85
CA GLY A 342 13.32 5.27 16.02
C GLY A 342 14.53 4.94 15.14
N GLU A 343 14.52 3.85 14.40
CA GLU A 343 15.57 3.59 13.41
C GLU A 343 15.47 4.58 12.24
N PRO A 344 16.58 5.23 11.86
CA PRO A 344 16.58 6.09 10.68
C PRO A 344 16.35 5.22 9.45
N GLY A 345 15.22 5.44 8.77
CA GLY A 345 14.85 4.74 7.54
C GLY A 345 15.67 5.15 6.30
N THR A 346 16.96 5.47 6.49
CA THR A 346 17.86 5.87 5.41
C THR A 346 18.13 4.68 4.48
N GLY A 347 17.84 4.86 3.20
CA GLY A 347 18.00 3.83 2.16
C GLY A 347 16.80 2.88 1.98
N VAL A 348 16.03 2.59 3.03
CA VAL A 348 14.88 1.67 2.95
C VAL A 348 13.81 2.21 2.00
N ARG A 349 13.54 3.53 2.03
CA ARG A 349 12.54 4.14 1.13
C ARG A 349 12.90 3.98 -0.35
N GLU A 350 14.16 4.13 -0.69
CA GLU A 350 14.61 4.01 -2.09
C GLU A 350 14.41 2.58 -2.59
N ALA A 351 14.80 1.60 -1.81
CA ALA A 351 14.59 0.19 -2.11
C ALA A 351 13.08 -0.17 -2.12
N LEU A 352 12.28 0.36 -1.19
CA LEU A 352 10.83 0.23 -1.20
C LEU A 352 10.24 0.74 -2.51
N LEU A 353 10.58 1.97 -2.91
CA LEU A 353 10.10 2.54 -4.18
C LEU A 353 10.58 1.77 -5.39
N GLY A 354 11.79 1.19 -5.35
CA GLY A 354 12.28 0.30 -6.40
C GLY A 354 11.37 -0.91 -6.63
N LEU A 355 10.82 -1.48 -5.56
CA LEU A 355 9.87 -2.60 -5.67
C LEU A 355 8.44 -2.13 -5.99
N THR A 356 8.00 -1.03 -5.38
CA THR A 356 6.57 -0.67 -5.36
C THR A 356 6.14 0.28 -6.47
N CYS A 357 7.05 1.07 -7.09
CA CYS A 357 6.69 2.04 -8.13
C CYS A 357 6.13 1.40 -9.42
N LEU A 358 6.48 0.14 -9.69
CA LEU A 358 6.06 -0.58 -10.91
C LEU A 358 4.53 -0.64 -11.05
N ALA A 359 3.84 -0.92 -9.94
CA ALA A 359 2.38 -0.98 -9.96
C ALA A 359 1.75 0.39 -10.27
N GLY A 360 2.32 1.48 -9.74
CA GLY A 360 1.90 2.84 -10.09
C GLY A 360 2.19 3.17 -11.56
N LEU A 361 3.42 2.96 -12.01
CA LEU A 361 3.84 3.25 -13.38
C LEU A 361 3.01 2.52 -14.43
N GLY A 362 2.79 1.22 -14.23
CA GLY A 362 2.05 0.38 -15.19
C GLY A 362 0.53 0.40 -14.98
N GLY A 363 0.02 1.09 -13.96
CA GLY A 363 -1.40 0.98 -13.59
C GLY A 363 -1.80 -0.44 -13.18
N LEU A 364 -0.83 -1.25 -12.71
CA LEU A 364 -0.98 -2.68 -12.49
C LEU A 364 -1.76 -2.97 -11.19
N PRO A 365 -2.57 -4.05 -11.19
CA PRO A 365 -3.02 -4.64 -9.95
C PRO A 365 -1.85 -5.31 -9.23
N ALA A 366 -1.89 -5.33 -7.90
CA ALA A 366 -0.87 -5.98 -7.08
C ALA A 366 -1.48 -6.59 -5.82
N LEU A 367 -1.13 -7.84 -5.54
CA LEU A 367 -1.54 -8.57 -4.35
C LEU A 367 -0.31 -8.93 -3.51
N THR A 368 -0.22 -8.39 -2.31
CA THR A 368 0.72 -8.89 -1.30
C THR A 368 0.12 -10.10 -0.60
N VAL A 369 0.86 -11.20 -0.61
CA VAL A 369 0.51 -12.44 0.10
C VAL A 369 1.49 -12.58 1.28
N PRO A 370 1.02 -12.81 2.51
CA PRO A 370 1.89 -13.06 3.64
C PRO A 370 2.79 -14.27 3.39
N GLY A 371 4.10 -14.08 3.60
CA GLY A 371 5.10 -15.14 3.50
C GLY A 371 5.51 -15.72 4.85
N PRO A 372 6.41 -16.71 4.85
CA PRO A 372 7.13 -17.10 6.05
C PRO A 372 7.91 -15.93 6.66
N ARG A 373 8.18 -16.01 7.96
CA ARG A 373 8.87 -14.94 8.69
C ARG A 373 10.37 -14.90 8.40
N ALA A 374 10.93 -13.71 8.20
CA ALA A 374 12.36 -13.45 8.15
C ALA A 374 12.83 -12.97 9.53
N GLY A 375 13.75 -13.68 10.18
CA GLY A 375 14.20 -13.34 11.53
C GLY A 375 13.07 -13.22 12.56
N GLY A 376 12.01 -14.01 12.42
CA GLY A 376 10.83 -13.94 13.29
C GLY A 376 9.83 -12.80 12.96
N LEU A 377 10.10 -11.98 11.95
CA LEU A 377 9.27 -10.83 11.54
C LEU A 377 8.50 -11.14 10.25
N PRO A 378 7.27 -10.61 10.09
CA PRO A 378 6.48 -10.78 8.87
C PRO A 378 7.18 -10.20 7.64
N VAL A 379 7.06 -10.90 6.52
CA VAL A 379 7.42 -10.45 5.18
C VAL A 379 6.38 -10.96 4.19
N GLY A 380 6.22 -10.29 3.04
CA GLY A 380 5.25 -10.68 2.01
C GLY A 380 5.86 -10.79 0.63
N ILE A 381 5.32 -11.71 -0.18
CA ILE A 381 5.54 -11.74 -1.62
C ILE A 381 4.46 -10.91 -2.31
N CYS A 382 4.86 -10.04 -3.24
CA CYS A 382 3.95 -9.21 -4.03
C CYS A 382 3.81 -9.80 -5.44
N LEU A 383 2.59 -10.11 -5.82
CA LEU A 383 2.23 -10.60 -7.14
C LEU A 383 1.63 -9.43 -7.94
N LEU A 384 2.11 -9.23 -9.17
CA LEU A 384 1.59 -8.22 -10.08
C LEU A 384 1.23 -8.89 -11.42
N SER A 385 0.27 -8.32 -12.14
CA SER A 385 -0.09 -8.73 -13.51
C SER A 385 -0.32 -7.51 -14.40
N ALA A 386 -0.58 -7.73 -15.66
CA ALA A 386 -1.05 -6.68 -16.56
C ALA A 386 -2.36 -6.07 -16.03
N PRO A 387 -2.72 -4.81 -16.40
CA PRO A 387 -3.98 -4.19 -16.03
C PRO A 387 -5.18 -5.08 -16.37
N GLY A 388 -6.14 -5.17 -15.45
CA GLY A 388 -7.32 -6.04 -15.57
C GLY A 388 -7.14 -7.45 -15.01
N GLY A 389 -5.93 -7.83 -14.56
CA GLY A 389 -5.67 -9.17 -14.02
C GLY A 389 -5.87 -9.31 -12.50
N ASP A 390 -6.72 -8.49 -11.90
CA ASP A 390 -6.98 -8.48 -10.45
C ASP A 390 -7.42 -9.86 -9.94
N GLU A 391 -8.38 -10.51 -10.61
CA GLU A 391 -8.91 -11.82 -10.25
C GLU A 391 -7.86 -12.91 -10.40
N GLN A 392 -7.02 -12.82 -11.44
CA GLN A 392 -5.91 -13.75 -11.65
C GLN A 392 -4.93 -13.72 -10.47
N LEU A 393 -4.67 -12.52 -9.90
CA LEU A 393 -3.81 -12.40 -8.74
C LEU A 393 -4.44 -13.01 -7.49
N LEU A 394 -5.76 -12.92 -7.33
CA LEU A 394 -6.47 -13.58 -6.22
C LEU A 394 -6.41 -15.11 -6.33
N VAL A 395 -6.43 -15.66 -7.55
CA VAL A 395 -6.23 -17.11 -7.78
C VAL A 395 -4.76 -17.48 -7.56
N ALA A 396 -3.83 -16.75 -8.13
CA ALA A 396 -2.39 -16.99 -7.98
C ALA A 396 -1.95 -16.90 -6.50
N GLY A 397 -2.55 -15.99 -5.73
CA GLY A 397 -2.30 -15.82 -4.31
C GLY A 397 -2.56 -17.09 -3.49
N ALA A 398 -3.53 -17.89 -3.87
CA ALA A 398 -3.81 -19.16 -3.19
C ALA A 398 -2.66 -20.18 -3.37
N PHE A 399 -1.97 -20.16 -4.49
CA PHE A 399 -0.80 -21.03 -4.69
C PHE A 399 0.43 -20.56 -3.90
N ALA A 400 0.57 -19.25 -3.70
CA ALA A 400 1.69 -18.70 -2.92
C ALA A 400 1.52 -18.90 -1.40
N GLU A 401 0.26 -19.08 -0.94
CA GLU A 401 -0.08 -19.26 0.47
C GLU A 401 0.62 -20.49 1.07
N ALA A 402 1.11 -20.37 2.31
CA ALA A 402 1.58 -21.54 3.03
C ALA A 402 0.38 -22.44 3.35
N ALA A 403 0.52 -23.74 3.15
CA ALA A 403 -0.48 -24.68 3.66
C ALA A 403 -0.70 -24.36 5.15
N SER A 404 -1.96 -24.13 5.53
CA SER A 404 -2.33 -23.90 6.92
C SER A 404 -1.89 -25.13 7.70
N GLY A 405 -0.74 -25.03 8.39
CA GLY A 405 -0.35 -26.04 9.35
C GLY A 405 -1.45 -26.08 10.40
N GLY A 406 -2.22 -27.15 10.43
CA GLY A 406 -3.19 -27.40 11.48
C GLY A 406 -2.46 -27.38 12.81
N GLY A 407 -2.72 -26.40 13.61
CA GLY A 407 -2.25 -26.19 14.97
C GLY A 407 -3.38 -25.61 15.78
#